data_1e1fa254aa39b38cd168f63070b227a8
#
_entry.id   1e1fa254aa39b38cd168f63070b227a8
#
_cell.length_a   1.000
_cell.length_b   1.000
_cell.length_c   1.000
_cell.angle_alpha   90.00
_cell.angle_beta   90.00
_cell.angle_gamma   90.00
#
_symmetry.space_group_name_H-M   'P 1'
#
loop_
_entity.id
_entity.type
_entity.pdbx_description
1 polymer ?
#
loop_
_entity_poly.entity_id
_entity_poly.type
_entity_poly.pdbx_seq_one_letter_code
_entity_poly.pdbx_strand_id
1 'polypeptide(L)' 'MAQRDNAIEEIKRRDALLEYAVQHNDTAEAERLREELRRITERI' A
#
# COMPACT_ATOMS: atom_id res chain seq x y z
N MET A 1 -18.19 -11.18 4.34
CA MET A 1 -18.24 -10.53 3.65
C MET A 1 -17.16 -9.62 3.35
N ALA A 2 -17.22 -8.53 3.33
CA ALA A 2 -16.41 -7.65 2.59
C ALA A 2 -15.07 -7.26 3.20
N GLN A 3 -14.79 -7.69 4.41
CA GLN A 3 -13.55 -7.28 5.06
C GLN A 3 -12.31 -7.73 4.28
N ARG A 4 -12.36 -8.94 3.77
CA ARG A 4 -11.24 -9.47 3.02
C ARG A 4 -11.06 -8.72 1.72
N ASP A 5 -12.17 -8.47 1.03
CA ASP A 5 -12.13 -7.77 -0.24
C ASP A 5 -11.66 -6.34 -0.04
N ASN A 6 -12.08 -5.71 1.07
CA ASN A 6 -11.64 -4.35 1.36
C ASN A 6 -10.14 -4.28 1.57
N ALA A 7 -9.59 -5.27 2.27
CA ALA A 7 -8.16 -5.29 2.51
C ALA A 7 -7.39 -5.43 1.20
N ILE A 8 -7.88 -6.30 0.33
CA ILE A 8 -7.22 -6.50 -0.96
C ILE A 8 -7.26 -5.23 -1.78
N GLU A 9 -8.39 -4.54 -1.77
CA GLU A 9 -8.51 -3.29 -2.52
C GLU A 9 -7.59 -2.22 -1.96
N GLU A 10 -7.48 -2.14 -0.65
CA GLU A 10 -6.59 -1.18 -0.04
C GLU A 10 -5.14 -1.46 -0.40
N ILE A 11 -4.77 -2.73 -0.41
CA ILE A 11 -3.42 -3.11 -0.79
C ILE A 11 -3.14 -2.71 -2.23
N LYS A 12 -4.07 -2.98 -3.12
CA LYS A 12 -3.90 -2.64 -4.53
C LYS A 12 -3.76 -1.14 -4.72
N ARG A 13 -4.57 -0.37 -4.01
CA ARG A 13 -4.54 1.08 -4.13
C ARG A 13 -3.20 1.63 -3.66
N ARG A 14 -2.74 1.17 -2.51
CA ARG A 14 -1.49 1.64 -1.97
C ARG A 14 -0.31 1.18 -2.81
N ASP A 15 -0.43 -0.01 -3.38
CA ASP A 15 0.62 -0.51 -4.26
C ASP A 15 0.78 0.37 -5.48
N ALA A 16 -0.32 0.82 -6.05
CA ALA A 16 -0.28 1.73 -7.18
C ALA A 16 0.34 3.07 -6.80
N LEU A 17 -0.01 3.56 -5.62
CA LEU A 17 0.58 4.80 -5.12
C LEU A 17 2.08 4.65 -4.88
N LEU A 18 2.47 3.49 -4.39
CA LEU A 18 3.89 3.21 -4.15
C LEU A 18 4.66 3.24 -5.46
N GLU A 19 4.12 2.62 -6.49
CA GLU A 19 4.76 2.64 -7.79
C GLU A 19 4.91 4.07 -8.30
N TYR A 20 3.88 4.86 -8.14
CA TYR A 20 3.92 6.25 -8.55
C TYR A 20 5.02 7.01 -7.82
N ALA A 21 5.10 6.80 -6.50
CA ALA A 21 6.11 7.47 -5.71
C ALA A 21 7.52 7.08 -6.14
N VAL A 22 7.71 5.80 -6.42
CA VAL A 22 9.02 5.33 -6.86
C VAL A 22 9.40 5.96 -8.18
N GLN A 23 8.46 6.01 -9.10
CA GLN A 23 8.72 6.58 -10.41
C GLN A 23 9.06 8.07 -10.34
N HIS A 24 8.52 8.75 -9.36
CA HIS A 24 8.78 10.17 -9.17
C HIS A 24 9.91 10.44 -8.19
N ASN A 25 10.64 9.42 -7.82
CA ASN A 25 11.77 9.54 -6.89
C ASN A 25 11.36 10.10 -5.53
N ASP A 26 10.14 9.81 -5.14
CA ASP A 26 9.62 10.26 -3.85
C ASP A 26 9.89 9.18 -2.81
N THR A 27 11.12 9.08 -2.35
CA THR A 27 11.52 8.00 -1.45
C THR A 27 10.81 8.06 -0.12
N ALA A 28 10.59 9.27 0.41
CA ALA A 28 9.91 9.41 1.70
C ALA A 28 8.50 8.85 1.62
N GLU A 29 7.78 9.20 0.56
CA GLU A 29 6.43 8.70 0.38
C GLU A 29 6.42 7.21 0.12
N ALA A 30 7.38 6.74 -0.66
CA ALA A 30 7.48 5.31 -0.95
C ALA A 30 7.69 4.50 0.33
N GLU A 31 8.56 4.96 1.20
CA GLU A 31 8.81 4.28 2.46
C GLU A 31 7.57 4.26 3.34
N ARG A 32 6.86 5.36 3.37
CA ARG A 32 5.64 5.45 4.16
C ARG A 32 4.60 4.46 3.66
N LEU A 33 4.43 4.40 2.35
CA LEU A 33 3.45 3.49 1.75
C LEU A 33 3.83 2.03 2.01
N ARG A 34 5.12 1.73 1.97
CA ARG A 34 5.59 0.38 2.26
C ARG A 34 5.25 -0.01 3.69
N GLU A 35 5.42 0.91 4.62
CA GLU A 35 5.07 0.66 6.01
C GLU A 35 3.59 0.38 6.15
N GLU A 36 2.77 1.16 5.48
CA GLU A 36 1.34 0.97 5.55
C GLU A 36 0.92 -0.38 4.95
N LEU A 37 1.52 -0.73 3.82
CA LEU A 37 1.24 -2.03 3.20
C LEU A 37 1.61 -3.16 4.13
N ARG A 38 2.74 -3.04 4.79
CA ARG A 38 3.19 -4.07 5.71
C ARG A 38 2.20 -4.26 6.85
N ARG A 39 1.68 -3.16 7.40
CA ARG A 39 0.72 -3.23 8.48
C ARG A 39 -0.57 -3.90 8.04
N ILE A 40 -1.04 -3.56 6.86
CA ILE A 40 -2.25 -4.17 6.34
C ILE A 40 -2.05 -5.65 6.13
N THR A 41 -0.91 -6.03 5.57
CA THR A 41 -0.60 -7.43 5.33
C THR A 41 -0.53 -8.23 6.62
N GLU A 42 0.02 -7.63 7.66
CA GLU A 42 0.14 -8.32 8.93
C GLU A 42 -1.22 -8.60 9.57
N ARG A 43 -2.21 -7.80 9.24
CA ARG A 43 -3.55 -7.98 9.81
C ARG A 43 -4.31 -9.10 9.13
N ILE A 44 -3.94 -9.44 7.95
CA ILE A 44 -4.59 -10.52 7.23
C ILE A 44 -4.03 -11.85 7.70
#